data_40d9e62de468688da980b4326eccb0a7
#
_entry.id   40d9e62de468688da980b4326eccb0a7
#
_cell.length_a   1.000
_cell.length_b   1.000
_cell.length_c   1.000
_cell.angle_alpha   90.00
_cell.angle_beta   90.00
_cell.angle_gamma   90.00
#
_symmetry.space_group_name_H-M   'P 1'
#
loop_
_entity.id
_entity.type
_entity.pdbx_description
1 polymer ?
#
loop_
_entity_poly.entity_id
_entity_poly.type
_entity_poly.pdbx_seq_one_letter_code
_entity_poly.pdbx_strand_id
1 'polypeptide(L)'
;MTCGLLGESEEETLALGTKGRIKICSPGHCPTKLIVSKKGSGRGNSGEEVYEYALPEDTEEIINAGKYFYPNSAGLAYEAAAVARCIASGKTEAPQYTLQETLTNMKVVDELRSQLGVKPIHE
;
A
#
# COMPACT_ATOMS: atom_id res chain seq x y z
N MET A 1 12.42 12.13 3.97
CA MET A 1 11.20 11.48 4.52
C MET A 1 10.72 12.33 5.67
N THR A 2 9.43 12.63 5.72
CA THR A 2 8.82 13.42 6.81
C THR A 2 7.73 12.54 7.44
N CYS A 3 7.67 12.49 8.75
CA CYS A 3 6.60 11.84 9.50
C CYS A 3 6.14 12.73 10.64
N GLY A 4 4.87 12.62 11.03
CA GLY A 4 4.28 13.41 12.10
C GLY A 4 2.93 12.82 12.52
N LEU A 5 2.52 13.12 13.77
CA LEU A 5 1.26 12.66 14.31
C LEU A 5 0.20 13.78 14.36
N LEU A 6 0.58 15.03 14.05
CA LEU A 6 -0.26 16.21 14.19
C LEU A 6 -0.87 16.71 12.87
N GLY A 7 -0.53 16.09 11.76
CA GLY A 7 -1.01 16.48 10.45
C GLY A 7 -1.37 15.26 9.60
N GLU A 8 -2.43 15.37 8.83
CA GLU A 8 -2.79 14.38 7.84
C GLU A 8 -1.95 14.61 6.57
N SER A 9 -1.44 13.54 5.97
CA SER A 9 -0.83 13.55 4.66
C SER A 9 -1.91 13.30 3.59
N GLU A 10 -1.61 13.60 2.33
CA GLU A 10 -2.50 13.27 1.21
C GLU A 10 -2.67 11.76 1.00
N GLU A 11 -1.91 10.93 1.72
CA GLU A 11 -1.91 9.47 1.63
C GLU A 11 -1.79 8.93 0.18
N GLU A 12 -1.04 9.64 -0.66
CA GLU A 12 -0.82 9.27 -2.05
C GLU A 12 0.62 8.80 -2.27
N THR A 13 0.80 7.91 -3.24
CA THR A 13 2.14 7.51 -3.69
C THR A 13 2.34 7.89 -5.15
N LEU A 14 3.46 8.53 -5.46
CA LEU A 14 3.83 8.94 -6.81
C LEU A 14 5.19 8.34 -7.20
N ALA A 15 5.19 7.49 -8.22
CA ALA A 15 6.41 7.00 -8.85
C ALA A 15 6.65 7.74 -10.17
N LEU A 16 7.81 8.38 -10.29
CA LEU A 16 8.22 9.15 -11.47
C LEU A 16 9.32 8.41 -12.22
N GLY A 17 9.11 8.19 -13.50
CA GLY A 17 10.08 7.54 -14.37
C GLY A 17 10.31 8.30 -15.67
N THR A 18 11.31 7.88 -16.43
CA THR A 18 11.66 8.49 -17.73
C THR A 18 10.58 8.28 -18.80
N LYS A 19 9.71 7.28 -18.63
CA LYS A 19 8.63 6.93 -19.57
C LYS A 19 7.25 7.40 -19.14
N GLY A 20 7.11 7.97 -17.94
CA GLY A 20 5.83 8.43 -17.40
C GLY A 20 5.80 8.44 -15.88
N ARG A 21 4.61 8.46 -15.33
CA ARG A 21 4.37 8.43 -13.89
C ARG A 21 3.24 7.48 -13.53
N ILE A 22 3.29 6.97 -12.32
CA ILE A 22 2.23 6.16 -11.71
C ILE A 22 1.84 6.86 -10.42
N LYS A 23 0.55 7.12 -10.26
CA LYS A 23 -0.03 7.67 -9.03
C LYS A 23 -0.95 6.62 -8.41
N ILE A 24 -0.68 6.29 -7.16
CA ILE A 24 -1.57 5.51 -6.30
C ILE A 24 -2.37 6.52 -5.47
N CYS A 25 -3.69 6.52 -5.61
CA CYS A 25 -4.56 7.51 -4.97
C CYS A 25 -4.87 7.12 -3.52
N SER A 26 -5.26 8.12 -2.75
CA SER A 26 -5.74 7.94 -1.37
C SER A 26 -6.94 6.96 -1.31
N PRO A 27 -7.06 6.20 -0.19
CA PRO A 27 -6.17 6.13 0.97
C PRO A 27 -4.97 5.21 0.71
N GLY A 28 -3.76 5.66 1.07
CA GLY A 28 -2.52 4.97 0.75
C GLY A 28 -2.35 3.58 1.37
N HIS A 29 -3.04 3.31 2.48
CA HIS A 29 -3.00 2.01 3.17
C HIS A 29 -3.81 0.92 2.45
N CYS A 30 -4.85 1.28 1.68
CA CYS A 30 -5.62 0.36 0.85
C CYS A 30 -6.20 1.11 -0.36
N PRO A 31 -5.36 1.45 -1.34
CA PRO A 31 -5.78 2.21 -2.50
C PRO A 31 -6.65 1.36 -3.42
N THR A 32 -7.71 1.98 -3.96
CA THR A 32 -8.60 1.36 -4.96
C THR A 32 -8.43 1.97 -6.34
N LYS A 33 -7.59 3.00 -6.47
CA LYS A 33 -7.41 3.73 -7.73
C LYS A 33 -5.94 3.96 -8.05
N LEU A 34 -5.57 3.61 -9.28
CA LEU A 34 -4.25 3.79 -9.87
C LEU A 34 -4.38 4.62 -11.14
N ILE A 35 -3.51 5.62 -11.31
CA ILE A 35 -3.44 6.44 -12.53
C ILE A 35 -2.06 6.26 -13.15
N VAL A 36 -2.03 5.83 -14.41
CA VAL A 36 -0.80 5.70 -15.20
C VAL A 36 -0.80 6.79 -16.27
N SER A 37 0.18 7.68 -16.22
CA SER A 37 0.37 8.72 -17.23
C SER A 37 1.64 8.43 -18.02
N LYS A 38 1.52 8.16 -19.31
CA LYS A 38 2.67 7.93 -20.19
C LYS A 38 3.25 9.27 -20.67
N LYS A 39 4.55 9.35 -20.78
CA LYS A 39 5.21 10.52 -21.37
C LYS A 39 4.91 10.59 -22.86
N GLY A 40 4.29 11.69 -23.30
CA GLY A 40 4.10 11.98 -24.72
C GLY A 40 5.37 12.48 -25.42
N SER A 41 5.33 12.63 -26.73
CA SER A 41 6.35 13.31 -27.50
C SER A 41 6.22 14.83 -27.25
N GLY A 42 7.21 15.43 -26.59
CA GLY A 42 7.21 16.85 -26.22
C GLY A 42 6.91 17.11 -24.74
N ARG A 43 6.35 18.28 -24.42
CA ARG A 43 6.05 18.71 -23.04
C ARG A 43 4.74 18.17 -22.45
N GLY A 44 3.96 17.39 -23.22
CA GLY A 44 2.66 16.87 -22.78
C GLY A 44 2.70 15.39 -22.37
N ASN A 45 1.67 14.95 -21.63
CA ASN A 45 1.39 13.55 -21.40
C ASN A 45 0.61 12.99 -22.63
N SER A 46 0.83 11.71 -22.98
CA SER A 46 0.11 11.02 -24.06
C SER A 46 -1.28 10.49 -23.64
N GLY A 47 -1.76 10.89 -22.48
CA GLY A 47 -3.03 10.44 -21.90
C GLY A 47 -2.83 9.81 -20.53
N GLU A 48 -3.94 9.64 -19.84
CA GLU A 48 -4.00 8.97 -18.54
C GLU A 48 -4.87 7.73 -18.65
N GLU A 49 -4.35 6.62 -18.14
CA GLU A 49 -5.07 5.37 -17.97
C GLU A 49 -5.44 5.25 -16.49
N VAL A 50 -6.72 5.06 -16.19
CA VAL A 50 -7.22 4.94 -14.81
C VAL A 50 -7.62 3.49 -14.59
N TYR A 51 -7.13 2.92 -13.50
CA TYR A 51 -7.47 1.57 -13.06
C TYR A 51 -8.17 1.67 -11.71
N GLU A 52 -9.32 1.06 -11.59
CA GLU A 52 -10.11 1.01 -10.36
C GLU A 52 -10.32 -0.44 -9.94
N TYR A 53 -10.22 -0.69 -8.63
CA TYR A 53 -10.33 -2.02 -8.03
C TYR A 53 -11.40 -1.96 -6.95
N ALA A 54 -12.43 -2.77 -7.12
CA ALA A 54 -13.51 -2.86 -6.14
C ALA A 54 -13.00 -3.47 -4.82
N LEU A 55 -13.52 -3.00 -3.71
CA LEU A 55 -13.36 -3.66 -2.42
C LEU A 55 -14.37 -4.80 -2.27
N PRO A 56 -14.09 -5.79 -1.39
CA PRO A 56 -15.09 -6.75 -0.99
C PRO A 56 -16.32 -6.04 -0.40
N GLU A 57 -17.50 -6.57 -0.66
CA GLU A 57 -18.72 -6.06 -0.03
C GLU A 57 -18.71 -6.38 1.47
N ASP A 58 -19.21 -5.45 2.27
CA ASP A 58 -19.37 -5.67 3.70
C ASP A 58 -20.47 -6.73 3.93
N THR A 59 -20.18 -7.70 4.79
CA THR A 59 -21.19 -8.68 5.22
C THR A 59 -22.19 -8.04 6.20
N GLU A 60 -23.36 -8.67 6.39
CA GLU A 60 -24.35 -8.20 7.35
C GLU A 60 -23.78 -8.09 8.77
N GLU A 61 -22.89 -9.03 9.16
CA GLU A 61 -22.22 -9.02 10.47
C GLU A 61 -21.34 -7.77 10.63
N ILE A 62 -20.59 -7.40 9.60
CA ILE A 62 -19.72 -6.20 9.59
C ILE A 62 -20.57 -4.94 9.67
N ILE A 63 -21.65 -4.87 8.90
CA ILE A 63 -22.58 -3.73 8.92
C ILE A 63 -23.21 -3.56 10.30
N ASN A 64 -23.64 -4.66 10.92
CA ASN A 64 -24.24 -4.68 12.25
C ASN A 64 -23.25 -4.36 13.37
N ALA A 65 -21.96 -4.67 13.18
CA ALA A 65 -20.88 -4.33 14.11
C ALA A 65 -20.43 -2.85 14.01
N GLY A 66 -21.05 -2.02 13.15
CA GLY A 66 -20.74 -0.61 13.00
C GLY A 66 -19.68 -0.30 11.95
N LYS A 67 -19.38 -1.25 11.06
CA LYS A 67 -18.38 -1.15 9.99
C LYS A 67 -16.93 -1.04 10.50
N TYR A 68 -16.03 -0.68 9.61
CA TYR A 68 -14.61 -0.49 9.91
C TYR A 68 -14.33 0.93 10.41
N PHE A 69 -13.36 1.06 11.31
CA PHE A 69 -12.92 2.36 11.81
C PHE A 69 -12.18 3.17 10.72
N TYR A 70 -11.33 2.51 9.94
CA TYR A 70 -10.61 3.16 8.84
C TYR A 70 -11.27 2.89 7.49
N PRO A 71 -11.25 3.88 6.57
CA PRO A 71 -11.70 3.67 5.18
C PRO A 71 -10.99 2.48 4.52
N ASN A 72 -11.68 1.80 3.65
CA ASN A 72 -11.17 0.68 2.83
C ASN A 72 -10.59 -0.52 3.60
N SER A 73 -10.82 -0.64 4.92
CA SER A 73 -10.31 -1.77 5.71
C SER A 73 -10.80 -3.14 5.23
N ALA A 74 -11.92 -3.20 4.51
CA ALA A 74 -12.38 -4.41 3.82
C ALA A 74 -11.32 -5.02 2.89
N GLY A 75 -10.37 -4.21 2.40
CA GLY A 75 -9.25 -4.66 1.57
C GLY A 75 -8.30 -5.63 2.24
N LEU A 76 -8.24 -5.70 3.59
CA LEU A 76 -7.49 -6.71 4.33
C LEU A 76 -7.94 -8.15 3.99
N ALA A 77 -9.17 -8.33 3.52
CA ALA A 77 -9.65 -9.64 3.06
C ALA A 77 -8.85 -10.17 1.86
N TYR A 78 -8.29 -9.31 1.01
CA TYR A 78 -7.44 -9.72 -0.11
C TYR A 78 -6.12 -10.30 0.36
N GLU A 79 -5.50 -9.70 1.38
CA GLU A 79 -4.29 -10.21 1.99
C GLU A 79 -4.56 -11.57 2.64
N ALA A 80 -5.59 -11.67 3.47
CA ALA A 80 -5.98 -12.91 4.11
C ALA A 80 -6.25 -14.03 3.09
N ALA A 81 -6.97 -13.74 2.01
CA ALA A 81 -7.23 -14.69 0.94
C ALA A 81 -5.96 -15.10 0.17
N ALA A 82 -5.01 -14.18 -0.03
CA ALA A 82 -3.73 -14.48 -0.66
C ALA A 82 -2.89 -15.42 0.22
N VAL A 83 -2.81 -15.15 1.52
CA VAL A 83 -2.13 -16.01 2.50
C VAL A 83 -2.76 -17.38 2.57
N ALA A 84 -4.09 -17.46 2.64
CA ALA A 84 -4.81 -18.74 2.65
C ALA A 84 -4.50 -19.60 1.40
N ARG A 85 -4.45 -19.00 0.22
CA ARG A 85 -4.04 -19.69 -1.02
C ARG A 85 -2.59 -20.17 -0.98
N CYS A 86 -1.69 -19.38 -0.41
CA CYS A 86 -0.28 -19.78 -0.25
C CYS A 86 -0.17 -21.01 0.68
N ILE A 87 -0.85 -20.99 1.82
CA ILE A 87 -0.88 -22.11 2.77
C ILE A 87 -1.45 -23.36 2.10
N ALA A 88 -2.61 -23.25 1.43
CA ALA A 88 -3.26 -24.37 0.75
C ALA A 88 -2.39 -24.99 -0.36
N SER A 89 -1.48 -24.20 -0.96
CA SER A 89 -0.53 -24.67 -1.97
C SER A 89 0.85 -25.07 -1.41
N GLY A 90 0.98 -25.17 -0.07
CA GLY A 90 2.21 -25.59 0.60
C GLY A 90 3.36 -24.57 0.53
N LYS A 91 3.07 -23.31 0.22
CA LYS A 91 4.08 -22.24 0.21
C LYS A 91 4.33 -21.72 1.62
N THR A 92 5.57 -21.35 1.90
CA THR A 92 6.00 -20.77 3.17
C THR A 92 6.08 -19.24 3.15
N GLU A 93 5.89 -18.62 1.99
CA GLU A 93 5.85 -17.17 1.80
C GLU A 93 4.94 -16.79 0.63
N ALA A 94 4.48 -15.56 0.61
CA ALA A 94 3.69 -15.00 -0.49
C ALA A 94 4.62 -14.47 -1.59
N PRO A 95 4.44 -14.85 -2.86
CA PRO A 95 5.29 -14.37 -3.96
C PRO A 95 5.11 -12.87 -4.25
N GLN A 96 4.03 -12.26 -3.76
CA GLN A 96 3.79 -10.82 -3.89
C GLN A 96 4.66 -9.99 -2.94
N TYR A 97 5.06 -10.58 -1.80
CA TYR A 97 5.90 -9.94 -0.79
C TYR A 97 6.65 -11.02 -0.01
N THR A 98 7.89 -11.23 -0.37
CA THR A 98 8.73 -12.32 0.15
C THR A 98 9.31 -11.98 1.53
N LEU A 99 9.78 -13.01 2.25
CA LEU A 99 10.51 -12.82 3.51
C LEU A 99 11.78 -11.99 3.31
N GLN A 100 12.43 -12.12 2.15
CA GLN A 100 13.62 -11.32 1.83
C GLN A 100 13.27 -9.82 1.66
N GLU A 101 12.13 -9.51 1.06
CA GLU A 101 11.63 -8.13 0.95
C GLU A 101 11.27 -7.56 2.31
N THR A 102 10.63 -8.36 3.18
CA THR A 102 10.38 -7.99 4.57
C THR A 102 11.67 -7.60 5.28
N LEU A 103 12.71 -8.45 5.22
CA LEU A 103 14.01 -8.16 5.82
C LEU A 103 14.65 -6.90 5.26
N THR A 104 14.53 -6.67 3.96
CA THR A 104 15.06 -5.47 3.31
C THR A 104 14.36 -4.21 3.81
N ASN A 105 13.03 -4.23 3.90
CA ASN A 105 12.26 -3.10 4.43
C ASN A 105 12.56 -2.84 5.92
N MET A 106 12.69 -3.90 6.72
CA MET A 106 13.04 -3.75 8.13
C MET A 106 14.41 -3.11 8.32
N LYS A 107 15.41 -3.43 7.50
CA LYS A 107 16.71 -2.75 7.53
C LYS A 107 16.60 -1.24 7.24
N VAL A 108 15.74 -0.86 6.29
CA VAL A 108 15.49 0.57 6.00
C VAL A 108 14.82 1.25 7.20
N VAL A 109 13.85 0.59 7.83
CA VAL A 109 13.18 1.11 9.04
C VAL A 109 14.17 1.27 10.19
N ASP A 110 15.04 0.29 10.43
CA ASP A 110 16.06 0.34 11.49
C ASP A 110 17.06 1.46 11.25
N GLU A 111 17.50 1.65 10.01
CA GLU A 111 18.38 2.78 9.64
C GLU A 111 17.69 4.14 9.91
N LEU A 112 16.43 4.30 9.54
CA LEU A 112 15.67 5.52 9.81
C LEU A 112 15.49 5.77 11.31
N ARG A 113 15.19 4.73 12.08
CA ARG A 113 15.10 4.81 13.55
C ARG A 113 16.43 5.25 14.17
N SER A 114 17.53 4.68 13.68
CA SER A 114 18.88 5.06 14.12
C SER A 114 19.14 6.55 13.86
N GLN A 115 18.84 7.05 12.68
CA GLN A 115 19.00 8.46 12.32
C GLN A 115 18.13 9.39 13.17
N LEU A 116 16.95 8.94 13.59
CA LEU A 116 16.02 9.68 14.45
C LEU A 116 16.35 9.55 15.95
N GLY A 117 17.33 8.73 16.34
CA GLY A 117 17.66 8.45 17.75
C GLY A 117 16.57 7.68 18.51
N VAL A 118 15.68 6.97 17.78
CA VAL A 118 14.63 6.15 18.40
C VAL A 118 15.21 4.80 18.80
N LYS A 119 15.22 4.53 20.11
CA LYS A 119 15.67 3.25 20.65
C LYS A 119 14.55 2.20 20.62
N PRO A 120 14.87 0.91 20.46
CA PRO A 120 13.91 -0.17 20.68
C PRO A 120 13.37 -0.16 22.11
N ILE A 121 12.12 -0.54 22.28
CA ILE A 121 11.45 -0.52 23.61
C ILE A 121 12.04 -1.56 24.57
N HIS A 122 12.85 -2.50 24.06
CA HIS A 122 13.36 -3.67 24.82
C HIS A 122 14.89 -3.73 24.92
N GLU A 123 15.58 -2.60 24.85
CA GLU A 123 16.98 -2.46 25.22
C GLU A 123 17.14 -1.70 26.52
#